data_259d145de44b542f155582b170f45fe6
#
_entry.id   259d145de44b542f155582b170f45fe6
#
_cell.length_a   1.000
_cell.length_b   1.000
_cell.length_c   1.000
_cell.angle_alpha   90.00
_cell.angle_beta   90.00
_cell.angle_gamma   90.00
#
_symmetry.space_group_name_H-M   'P 1'
#
loop_
_entity.id
_entity.type
_entity.pdbx_description
1 polymer ?
#
loop_
_entity_poly.entity_id
_entity_poly.type
_entity_poly.pdbx_seq_one_letter_code
_entity_poly.pdbx_strand_id
1 'polypeptide(L)'
;MGSNSASRARALLVAATTVLALFSSAIFSSGPVAQTDVTTGIKATSTMKSPLLLARFRGEGPVGALPSQGRAVARKDFELSGVFNVADVEPLDAKPAPDPSLAGNVRVEGTVQPGDGAAFFRFHGVAIDVATGEVALDRTYPFNDGTLRETMHRFVDDVLETLTGERGIAETKIAYVRQDGRVKEIWVMDYDGENQRQVTHDRSLALSPAWAPWGSELAFTTFKRGNPDLYLFDLTRGASYPFSTRPGLNTAPNYSPDGKWIACTLSRDGNAEIYLISRDAQTAKRLTRNTVIDTSPTFSPTGREIMFTSNRTGSPQVFVMDVEGLNQRLVTIEGSYNDSPQWSPKGDKICYAARHDGIFDVIVMDANGSNPIQITANAGHNENPHWSPDSRKIVFSSSREGKRQIFMMNADGSDVVRLTGDGECFNPAWGPRPKDKLAVKG
;
A
#
# COMPACT_ATOMS: atom_id res chain seq x y z
N MET A 1 -13.52 -10.59 -42.91
CA MET A 1 -13.95 -11.04 -41.56
C MET A 1 -12.90 -10.62 -40.51
N GLY A 2 -12.72 -9.33 -40.25
CA GLY A 2 -11.66 -8.82 -39.38
C GLY A 2 -11.97 -7.49 -38.62
N SER A 3 -13.23 -7.02 -38.63
CA SER A 3 -13.57 -5.70 -38.09
C SER A 3 -14.33 -5.73 -36.74
N ASN A 4 -14.73 -6.89 -36.23
CA ASN A 4 -15.59 -6.99 -35.03
C ASN A 4 -14.87 -7.21 -33.69
N SER A 5 -13.58 -7.58 -33.68
CA SER A 5 -12.87 -7.84 -32.42
C SER A 5 -12.38 -6.54 -31.72
N ALA A 6 -11.96 -5.56 -32.50
CA ALA A 6 -11.49 -4.26 -31.95
C ALA A 6 -12.63 -3.41 -31.38
N SER A 7 -13.84 -3.52 -31.96
CA SER A 7 -15.03 -2.79 -31.45
C SER A 7 -15.57 -3.42 -30.15
N ARG A 8 -15.49 -4.74 -30.00
CA ARG A 8 -15.88 -5.43 -28.77
C ARG A 8 -14.89 -5.20 -27.61
N ALA A 9 -13.58 -5.13 -27.93
CA ALA A 9 -12.57 -4.77 -26.92
C ALA A 9 -12.72 -3.30 -26.45
N ARG A 10 -13.13 -2.39 -27.35
CA ARG A 10 -13.42 -1.00 -26.97
C ARG A 10 -14.70 -0.86 -26.14
N ALA A 11 -15.73 -1.68 -26.41
CA ALA A 11 -16.95 -1.72 -25.61
C ALA A 11 -16.72 -2.32 -24.21
N LEU A 12 -15.84 -3.31 -24.09
CA LEU A 12 -15.42 -3.90 -22.81
C LEU A 12 -14.46 -2.98 -22.02
N LEU A 13 -13.69 -2.14 -22.71
CA LEU A 13 -12.85 -1.12 -22.06
C LEU A 13 -13.70 -0.05 -21.37
N VAL A 14 -14.79 0.36 -22.00
CA VAL A 14 -15.82 1.21 -21.39
C VAL A 14 -16.43 0.46 -20.19
N ALA A 15 -16.63 -0.86 -20.25
CA ALA A 15 -17.16 -1.64 -19.13
C ALA A 15 -16.17 -1.78 -17.94
N ALA A 16 -14.85 -1.96 -18.18
CA ALA A 16 -13.86 -2.10 -17.07
C ALA A 16 -13.51 -0.78 -16.39
N THR A 17 -13.56 0.35 -17.13
CA THR A 17 -13.46 1.72 -16.56
C THR A 17 -14.81 2.34 -16.28
N THR A 18 -15.89 1.87 -16.91
CA THR A 18 -17.27 2.36 -16.83
C THR A 18 -18.14 1.46 -15.93
N VAL A 19 -17.66 0.32 -15.48
CA VAL A 19 -18.21 -0.34 -14.29
C VAL A 19 -18.03 0.60 -13.08
N LEU A 20 -17.04 1.50 -13.12
CA LEU A 20 -17.00 2.66 -12.21
C LEU A 20 -17.85 3.86 -12.64
N ALA A 21 -18.29 4.00 -13.90
CA ALA A 21 -18.90 5.24 -14.38
C ALA A 21 -20.29 5.09 -15.06
N LEU A 22 -20.75 3.90 -15.47
CA LEU A 22 -22.00 3.74 -16.23
C LEU A 22 -23.22 3.30 -15.41
N PHE A 23 -23.11 3.13 -14.09
CA PHE A 23 -24.27 2.95 -13.21
C PHE A 23 -24.86 4.27 -12.66
N SER A 24 -24.44 5.44 -13.17
CA SER A 24 -24.91 6.74 -12.67
C SER A 24 -26.18 7.29 -13.35
N SER A 25 -26.89 6.55 -14.19
CA SER A 25 -28.06 7.08 -14.89
C SER A 25 -29.29 6.16 -14.96
N ALA A 26 -29.59 5.43 -13.89
CA ALA A 26 -30.94 4.88 -13.69
C ALA A 26 -31.64 5.68 -12.59
N ILE A 27 -32.41 6.67 -12.99
CA ILE A 27 -33.33 7.40 -12.12
C ILE A 27 -34.47 6.47 -11.77
N PHE A 28 -34.48 5.94 -10.54
CA PHE A 28 -35.68 5.42 -9.93
C PHE A 28 -36.10 6.37 -8.81
N SER A 29 -37.25 7.01 -8.99
CA SER A 29 -37.93 7.75 -7.94
C SER A 29 -38.47 6.74 -6.91
N SER A 30 -37.94 6.75 -5.71
CA SER A 30 -38.53 6.11 -4.53
C SER A 30 -38.59 7.13 -3.41
N GLY A 31 -39.76 7.20 -2.74
CA GLY A 31 -40.06 8.13 -1.67
C GLY A 31 -39.15 8.01 -0.43
N PRO A 32 -39.33 8.89 0.56
CA PRO A 32 -38.34 9.07 1.63
C PRO A 32 -38.27 7.84 2.54
N VAL A 33 -37.13 7.16 2.49
CA VAL A 33 -36.72 6.25 3.56
C VAL A 33 -35.99 7.09 4.61
N ALA A 34 -36.39 6.95 5.86
CA ALA A 34 -35.85 7.69 6.98
C ALA A 34 -34.31 7.56 7.02
N GLN A 35 -33.63 8.70 6.88
CA GLN A 35 -32.22 8.85 7.14
C GLN A 35 -31.97 8.63 8.64
N THR A 36 -31.25 7.56 8.97
CA THR A 36 -30.58 7.48 10.27
C THR A 36 -29.26 8.24 10.11
N ASP A 37 -29.18 9.40 10.75
CA ASP A 37 -27.95 10.17 10.88
C ASP A 37 -26.87 9.29 11.54
N VAL A 38 -25.86 8.92 10.77
CA VAL A 38 -24.64 8.35 11.30
C VAL A 38 -23.89 9.48 12.01
N THR A 39 -24.01 9.51 13.33
CA THR A 39 -23.28 10.44 14.17
C THR A 39 -21.79 10.15 14.04
N THR A 40 -21.04 11.02 13.40
CA THR A 40 -19.59 11.02 13.26
C THR A 40 -18.94 11.10 14.64
N GLY A 41 -18.74 9.97 15.27
CA GLY A 41 -17.95 9.86 16.49
C GLY A 41 -16.48 9.58 16.15
N ILE A 42 -15.72 10.62 15.76
CA ILE A 42 -14.26 10.52 15.70
C ILE A 42 -13.77 10.40 17.13
N LYS A 43 -13.62 9.19 17.64
CA LYS A 43 -12.78 8.93 18.82
C LYS A 43 -11.35 8.69 18.32
N ALA A 44 -10.59 9.78 18.16
CA ALA A 44 -9.15 9.71 18.14
C ALA A 44 -8.69 9.15 19.48
N THR A 45 -8.29 7.88 19.53
CA THR A 45 -7.41 7.41 20.59
C THR A 45 -6.04 8.00 20.30
N SER A 46 -5.79 9.20 20.83
CA SER A 46 -4.50 9.85 20.84
C SER A 46 -3.52 8.95 21.59
N THR A 47 -2.82 8.10 20.88
CA THR A 47 -1.56 7.54 21.38
C THR A 47 -0.59 8.72 21.44
N MET A 48 -0.21 9.14 22.66
CA MET A 48 0.78 10.21 22.83
C MET A 48 2.07 9.77 22.15
N LYS A 49 2.50 10.55 21.14
CA LYS A 49 3.78 10.31 20.46
C LYS A 49 4.92 10.55 21.45
N SER A 50 5.89 9.63 21.48
CA SER A 50 7.07 9.76 22.34
C SER A 50 8.02 10.84 21.81
N PRO A 51 8.65 11.65 22.67
CA PRO A 51 9.64 12.62 22.23
C PRO A 51 10.90 11.94 21.68
N LEU A 52 11.37 12.38 20.49
CA LEU A 52 12.61 11.94 19.89
C LEU A 52 13.50 13.16 19.63
N LEU A 53 14.69 13.15 20.22
CA LEU A 53 15.71 14.19 20.06
C LEU A 53 16.67 13.77 18.94
N LEU A 54 16.47 14.32 17.74
CA LEU A 54 17.30 13.99 16.58
C LEU A 54 18.47 14.96 16.47
N ALA A 55 19.67 14.48 16.78
CA ALA A 55 20.88 15.27 16.66
C ALA A 55 21.24 15.60 15.20
N ARG A 56 21.97 16.67 15.01
CA ARG A 56 22.63 16.95 13.73
C ARG A 56 23.64 15.85 13.47
N PHE A 57 23.57 15.17 12.31
CA PHE A 57 24.53 14.12 11.98
C PHE A 57 25.91 14.73 11.68
N ARG A 58 26.97 14.08 12.15
CA ARG A 58 28.36 14.48 11.97
C ARG A 58 28.97 13.86 10.73
N GLY A 59 29.94 14.54 10.15
CA GLY A 59 30.80 14.02 9.09
C GLY A 59 32.24 13.95 9.56
N GLU A 60 32.89 12.84 9.33
CA GLU A 60 34.33 12.69 9.56
C GLU A 60 35.03 12.48 8.22
N GLY A 61 36.01 13.32 7.92
CA GLY A 61 36.70 13.29 6.63
C GLY A 61 35.89 13.85 5.45
N PRO A 62 36.22 13.48 4.20
CA PRO A 62 35.64 14.06 2.99
C PRO A 62 34.29 13.42 2.63
N VAL A 63 33.26 13.63 3.45
CA VAL A 63 31.90 13.07 3.27
C VAL A 63 30.88 14.09 2.72
N GLY A 64 31.27 15.34 2.49
CA GLY A 64 30.45 16.39 1.89
C GLY A 64 29.10 16.59 2.58
N ALA A 65 28.00 16.57 1.82
CA ALA A 65 26.66 16.81 2.30
C ALA A 65 25.94 15.54 2.81
N LEU A 66 26.56 14.36 2.76
CA LEU A 66 25.93 13.09 3.13
C LEU A 66 25.32 13.08 4.54
N PRO A 67 25.95 13.65 5.59
CA PRO A 67 25.35 13.68 6.92
C PRO A 67 24.03 14.45 6.95
N SER A 68 23.96 15.63 6.32
CA SER A 68 22.73 16.43 6.28
C SER A 68 21.65 15.80 5.44
N GLN A 69 21.98 15.18 4.31
CA GLN A 69 21.05 14.44 3.46
C GLN A 69 20.50 13.22 4.19
N GLY A 70 21.35 12.41 4.81
CA GLY A 70 20.93 11.25 5.60
C GLY A 70 20.02 11.64 6.77
N ARG A 71 20.37 12.71 7.48
CA ARG A 71 19.52 13.22 8.57
C ARG A 71 18.15 13.67 8.09
N ALA A 72 18.06 14.31 6.93
CA ALA A 72 16.78 14.75 6.38
C ALA A 72 15.86 13.56 6.08
N VAL A 73 16.38 12.46 5.55
CA VAL A 73 15.65 11.20 5.33
C VAL A 73 15.21 10.61 6.67
N ALA A 74 16.13 10.42 7.61
CA ALA A 74 15.82 9.83 8.92
C ALA A 74 14.77 10.67 9.67
N ARG A 75 14.84 12.01 9.62
CA ARG A 75 13.83 12.89 10.20
C ARG A 75 12.45 12.63 9.63
N LYS A 76 12.33 12.63 8.28
CA LYS A 76 11.07 12.37 7.59
C LYS A 76 10.49 11.01 7.98
N ASP A 77 11.33 9.99 8.07
CA ASP A 77 10.92 8.63 8.45
C ASP A 77 10.42 8.57 9.90
N PHE A 78 11.12 9.18 10.85
CA PHE A 78 10.66 9.26 12.24
C PHE A 78 9.32 10.00 12.37
N GLU A 79 9.14 11.11 11.66
CA GLU A 79 7.87 11.85 11.61
C GLU A 79 6.75 11.01 11.01
N LEU A 80 7.01 10.37 9.85
CA LEU A 80 6.05 9.52 9.15
C LEU A 80 5.74 8.22 9.90
N SER A 81 6.60 7.75 10.81
CA SER A 81 6.31 6.57 11.63
C SER A 81 5.05 6.73 12.48
N GLY A 82 4.71 7.97 12.82
CA GLY A 82 3.60 8.30 13.71
C GLY A 82 3.86 7.98 15.19
N VAL A 83 5.05 7.45 15.50
CA VAL A 83 5.44 7.04 16.87
C VAL A 83 6.07 8.19 17.64
N PHE A 84 6.75 9.12 16.96
CA PHE A 84 7.56 10.14 17.60
C PHE A 84 7.11 11.58 17.31
N ASN A 85 7.34 12.44 18.31
CA ASN A 85 7.45 13.88 18.13
C ASN A 85 8.93 14.22 18.00
N VAL A 86 9.39 14.60 16.80
CA VAL A 86 10.81 14.81 16.49
C VAL A 86 11.21 16.24 16.80
N ALA A 87 12.19 16.42 17.68
CA ALA A 87 12.82 17.70 17.99
C ALA A 87 14.30 17.70 17.57
N ASP A 88 14.77 18.84 17.05
CA ASP A 88 16.15 19.02 16.66
C ASP A 88 17.03 19.37 17.86
N VAL A 89 18.19 18.72 17.94
CA VAL A 89 19.20 18.99 18.98
C VAL A 89 20.60 19.00 18.38
N GLU A 90 21.55 19.63 19.09
CA GLU A 90 22.97 19.56 18.71
C GLU A 90 23.57 18.22 19.17
N PRO A 91 24.58 17.70 18.42
CA PRO A 91 25.27 16.47 18.79
C PRO A 91 26.10 16.68 20.08
N LEU A 92 26.22 15.61 20.87
CA LEU A 92 27.01 15.62 22.10
C LEU A 92 28.41 15.07 21.85
N ASP A 93 29.42 15.68 22.50
CA ASP A 93 30.81 15.19 22.42
C ASP A 93 31.06 13.98 23.33
N ALA A 94 30.16 13.74 24.27
CA ALA A 94 30.19 12.60 25.19
C ALA A 94 28.78 12.04 25.38
N LYS A 95 28.71 10.80 25.86
CA LYS A 95 27.44 10.16 26.23
C LYS A 95 26.67 11.06 27.25
N PRO A 96 25.37 11.34 27.04
CA PRO A 96 24.60 12.16 27.95
C PRO A 96 24.54 11.51 29.34
N ALA A 97 24.60 12.33 30.39
CA ALA A 97 24.32 11.87 31.72
C ALA A 97 22.82 11.46 31.82
N PRO A 98 22.49 10.42 32.61
CA PRO A 98 21.11 10.04 32.84
C PRO A 98 20.29 11.20 33.41
N ASP A 99 19.08 11.41 32.86
CA ASP A 99 18.12 12.37 33.36
C ASP A 99 16.74 11.71 33.50
N PRO A 100 16.42 11.17 34.70
CA PRO A 100 15.15 10.49 34.94
C PRO A 100 13.89 11.36 34.69
N SER A 101 14.04 12.68 34.69
CA SER A 101 12.91 13.60 34.39
C SER A 101 12.48 13.53 32.92
N LEU A 102 13.33 12.99 32.05
CA LEU A 102 13.11 12.83 30.62
C LEU A 102 12.73 11.38 30.26
N ALA A 103 12.07 10.67 31.16
CA ALA A 103 11.60 9.30 30.90
C ALA A 103 10.75 9.23 29.61
N GLY A 104 11.05 8.24 28.77
CA GLY A 104 10.42 8.05 27.46
C GLY A 104 10.99 8.91 26.34
N ASN A 105 12.00 9.77 26.60
CA ASN A 105 12.71 10.49 25.57
C ASN A 105 13.85 9.63 24.98
N VAL A 106 13.92 9.58 23.67
CA VAL A 106 15.00 8.90 22.94
C VAL A 106 15.84 9.95 22.23
N ARG A 107 17.16 9.84 22.35
CA ARG A 107 18.11 10.64 21.59
C ARG A 107 18.74 9.79 20.47
N VAL A 108 18.71 10.32 19.25
CA VAL A 108 19.29 9.68 18.08
C VAL A 108 20.44 10.51 17.55
N GLU A 109 21.60 9.88 17.39
CA GLU A 109 22.82 10.49 16.82
C GLU A 109 23.29 9.67 15.62
N GLY A 110 24.05 10.34 14.74
CA GLY A 110 24.61 9.70 13.54
C GLY A 110 25.91 10.32 13.10
N THR A 111 26.84 9.48 12.63
CA THR A 111 28.12 9.91 12.09
C THR A 111 28.37 9.21 10.75
N VAL A 112 28.75 9.98 9.73
CA VAL A 112 29.14 9.47 8.40
C VAL A 112 30.65 9.52 8.28
N GLN A 113 31.25 8.42 7.87
CA GLN A 113 32.71 8.26 7.69
C GLN A 113 33.00 7.68 6.31
N PRO A 114 34.16 7.97 5.70
CA PRO A 114 34.64 7.27 4.52
C PRO A 114 34.74 5.74 4.81
N GLY A 115 34.39 4.94 3.82
CA GLY A 115 34.56 3.49 3.84
C GLY A 115 35.82 3.05 3.09
N ASP A 116 35.93 1.77 2.82
CA ASP A 116 37.06 1.19 2.09
C ASP A 116 36.85 1.38 0.56
N GLY A 117 37.36 2.48 0.00
CA GLY A 117 37.24 2.84 -1.42
C GLY A 117 36.54 4.18 -1.66
N ALA A 118 36.80 4.79 -2.82
CA ALA A 118 36.47 6.19 -3.12
C ALA A 118 34.93 6.48 -3.17
N ALA A 119 34.06 5.48 -3.26
CA ALA A 119 32.60 5.64 -3.35
C ALA A 119 31.86 4.91 -2.24
N PHE A 120 32.56 4.46 -1.19
CA PHE A 120 31.94 3.73 -0.07
C PHE A 120 32.05 4.55 1.21
N PHE A 121 30.98 4.50 1.99
CA PHE A 121 30.83 5.21 3.25
C PHE A 121 30.28 4.27 4.32
N ARG A 122 30.42 4.68 5.58
CA ARG A 122 29.82 4.03 6.74
C ARG A 122 28.98 5.05 7.49
N PHE A 123 27.77 4.71 7.79
CA PHE A 123 26.91 5.45 8.72
C PHE A 123 26.90 4.73 10.05
N HIS A 124 27.38 5.39 11.10
CA HIS A 124 27.28 4.91 12.48
C HIS A 124 26.10 5.62 13.15
N GLY A 125 25.06 4.87 13.50
CA GLY A 125 23.83 5.37 14.11
C GLY A 125 23.67 4.84 15.53
N VAL A 126 23.29 5.72 16.45
CA VAL A 126 23.12 5.42 17.88
C VAL A 126 21.77 5.94 18.35
N ALA A 127 21.03 5.11 19.11
CA ALA A 127 19.83 5.54 19.84
C ALA A 127 20.05 5.33 21.33
N ILE A 128 19.76 6.37 22.13
CA ILE A 128 20.05 6.42 23.57
C ILE A 128 18.76 6.73 24.32
N ASP A 129 18.44 5.95 25.32
CA ASP A 129 17.42 6.30 26.32
C ASP A 129 17.97 7.43 27.21
N VAL A 130 17.34 8.61 27.16
CA VAL A 130 17.84 9.80 27.88
C VAL A 130 17.68 9.66 29.38
N ALA A 131 16.66 8.96 29.85
CA ALA A 131 16.39 8.80 31.27
C ALA A 131 17.44 7.95 31.97
N THR A 132 17.89 6.88 31.31
CA THR A 132 18.86 5.91 31.87
C THR A 132 20.27 6.15 31.38
N GLY A 133 20.46 6.88 30.27
CA GLY A 133 21.71 6.98 29.54
C GLY A 133 22.12 5.67 28.88
N GLU A 134 21.25 4.67 28.80
CA GLU A 134 21.55 3.38 28.17
C GLU A 134 21.51 3.51 26.64
N VAL A 135 22.44 2.83 25.97
CA VAL A 135 22.47 2.73 24.51
C VAL A 135 21.54 1.62 24.08
N ALA A 136 20.40 1.98 23.50
CA ALA A 136 19.39 1.05 23.00
C ALA A 136 19.80 0.44 21.65
N LEU A 137 20.40 1.25 20.76
CA LEU A 137 20.92 0.82 19.45
C LEU A 137 22.30 1.44 19.23
N ASP A 138 23.27 0.64 18.79
CA ASP A 138 24.59 1.05 18.33
C ASP A 138 24.95 0.20 17.11
N ARG A 139 24.87 0.78 15.90
CA ARG A 139 25.03 0.00 14.66
C ARG A 139 25.68 0.80 13.56
N THR A 140 26.53 0.11 12.78
CA THR A 140 27.18 0.67 11.60
C THR A 140 26.62 0.05 10.33
N TYR A 141 26.31 0.91 9.36
CA TYR A 141 25.72 0.57 8.08
C TYR A 141 26.65 0.98 6.94
N PRO A 142 27.14 0.04 6.12
CA PRO A 142 27.89 0.38 4.91
C PRO A 142 26.94 0.85 3.82
N PHE A 143 27.34 1.88 3.04
CA PHE A 143 26.55 2.39 1.93
C PHE A 143 27.42 3.03 0.86
N ASN A 144 26.83 3.38 -0.28
CA ASN A 144 27.37 4.24 -1.30
C ASN A 144 26.38 5.40 -1.59
N ASP A 145 26.80 6.36 -2.40
CA ASP A 145 25.96 7.54 -2.70
C ASP A 145 24.55 7.17 -3.17
N GLY A 146 24.40 6.10 -3.96
CA GLY A 146 23.11 5.66 -4.48
C GLY A 146 22.22 4.91 -3.45
N THR A 147 22.79 4.51 -2.30
CA THR A 147 22.07 3.70 -1.28
C THR A 147 21.93 4.40 0.07
N LEU A 148 22.25 5.71 0.16
CA LEU A 148 22.11 6.48 1.39
C LEU A 148 20.67 6.44 1.93
N ARG A 149 19.66 6.66 1.08
CA ARG A 149 18.26 6.63 1.51
C ARG A 149 17.86 5.26 2.07
N GLU A 150 18.17 4.18 1.35
CA GLU A 150 17.88 2.81 1.79
C GLU A 150 18.54 2.52 3.14
N THR A 151 19.75 3.04 3.34
CA THR A 151 20.48 2.90 4.60
C THR A 151 19.80 3.67 5.75
N MET A 152 19.32 4.87 5.48
CA MET A 152 18.60 5.66 6.49
C MET A 152 17.25 5.02 6.83
N HIS A 153 16.49 4.55 5.85
CA HIS A 153 15.26 3.81 6.07
C HIS A 153 15.47 2.59 6.97
N ARG A 154 16.52 1.80 6.69
CA ARG A 154 16.90 0.65 7.52
C ARG A 154 17.27 1.05 8.94
N PHE A 155 18.09 2.09 9.10
CA PHE A 155 18.46 2.60 10.41
C PHE A 155 17.23 3.02 11.23
N VAL A 156 16.29 3.74 10.62
CA VAL A 156 15.06 4.17 11.29
C VAL A 156 14.18 2.96 11.64
N ASP A 157 14.04 1.98 10.75
CA ASP A 157 13.31 0.74 11.01
C ASP A 157 13.94 -0.07 12.15
N ASP A 158 15.28 -0.13 12.23
CA ASP A 158 16.01 -0.78 13.33
C ASP A 158 15.80 -0.04 14.67
N VAL A 159 15.80 1.30 14.67
CA VAL A 159 15.48 2.11 15.86
C VAL A 159 14.05 1.85 16.32
N LEU A 160 13.08 1.85 15.40
CA LEU A 160 11.68 1.57 15.69
C LEU A 160 11.52 0.15 16.30
N GLU A 161 12.14 -0.86 15.68
CA GLU A 161 12.09 -2.23 16.18
C GLU A 161 12.68 -2.37 17.58
N THR A 162 13.84 -1.74 17.81
CA THR A 162 14.51 -1.76 19.12
C THR A 162 13.65 -1.14 20.23
N LEU A 163 12.97 -0.02 19.93
CA LEU A 163 12.21 0.74 20.92
C LEU A 163 10.78 0.24 21.11
N THR A 164 10.17 -0.32 20.08
CA THR A 164 8.75 -0.69 20.09
C THR A 164 8.50 -2.21 20.03
N GLY A 165 9.51 -2.99 19.69
CA GLY A 165 9.38 -4.42 19.39
C GLY A 165 8.74 -4.72 18.03
N GLU A 166 8.36 -3.70 17.26
CA GLU A 166 7.77 -3.84 15.92
C GLU A 166 8.65 -3.14 14.88
N ARG A 167 9.10 -3.88 13.88
CA ARG A 167 9.89 -3.31 12.78
C ARG A 167 9.08 -2.24 12.05
N GLY A 168 9.75 -1.15 11.65
CA GLY A 168 9.19 -0.07 10.87
C GLY A 168 8.80 -0.47 9.43
N ILE A 169 8.41 0.50 8.64
CA ILE A 169 7.96 0.34 7.24
C ILE A 169 8.75 1.22 6.27
N ALA A 170 9.81 1.88 6.73
CA ALA A 170 10.55 2.85 5.90
C ALA A 170 11.24 2.19 4.70
N GLU A 171 11.69 0.94 4.82
CA GLU A 171 12.27 0.17 3.70
C GLU A 171 11.23 -0.32 2.68
N THR A 172 9.91 -0.08 2.87
CA THR A 172 8.87 -0.57 1.97
C THR A 172 8.65 0.34 0.77
N LYS A 173 7.96 -0.19 -0.24
CA LYS A 173 7.66 0.55 -1.48
C LYS A 173 6.16 0.52 -1.78
N ILE A 174 5.70 1.51 -2.53
CA ILE A 174 4.32 1.60 -2.99
C ILE A 174 4.34 1.52 -4.51
N ALA A 175 3.59 0.57 -5.08
CA ALA A 175 3.29 0.53 -6.50
C ALA A 175 1.99 1.31 -6.75
N TYR A 176 1.88 1.99 -7.87
CA TYR A 176 0.69 2.75 -8.24
C TYR A 176 0.58 2.89 -9.75
N VAL A 177 -0.58 3.28 -10.22
CA VAL A 177 -0.82 3.61 -11.62
C VAL A 177 -0.67 5.10 -11.82
N ARG A 178 0.14 5.51 -12.79
CA ARG A 178 0.19 6.89 -13.26
C ARG A 178 -0.36 6.97 -14.67
N GLN A 179 -1.28 7.90 -14.89
CA GLN A 179 -1.86 8.20 -16.19
C GLN A 179 -1.19 9.42 -16.78
N ASP A 180 -0.78 9.29 -18.04
CA ASP A 180 -0.32 10.37 -18.88
C ASP A 180 -1.09 10.33 -20.21
N GLY A 181 -1.97 11.29 -20.41
CA GLY A 181 -2.91 11.29 -21.52
C GLY A 181 -3.81 10.04 -21.53
N ARG A 182 -3.64 9.17 -22.54
CA ARG A 182 -4.41 7.93 -22.68
C ARG A 182 -3.66 6.68 -22.18
N VAL A 183 -2.41 6.83 -21.81
CA VAL A 183 -1.54 5.75 -21.37
C VAL A 183 -1.59 5.67 -19.85
N LYS A 184 -1.62 4.47 -19.32
CA LYS A 184 -1.55 4.17 -17.88
C LYS A 184 -0.44 3.17 -17.67
N GLU A 185 0.51 3.52 -16.81
CA GLU A 185 1.66 2.67 -16.53
C GLU A 185 1.81 2.44 -15.02
N ILE A 186 2.42 1.31 -14.67
CA ILE A 186 2.77 1.03 -13.28
C ILE A 186 4.06 1.77 -12.92
N TRP A 187 4.02 2.45 -11.80
CA TRP A 187 5.14 3.13 -11.17
C TRP A 187 5.38 2.55 -9.77
N VAL A 188 6.58 2.72 -9.27
CA VAL A 188 6.97 2.36 -7.91
C VAL A 188 7.69 3.55 -7.28
N MET A 189 7.42 3.80 -6.01
CA MET A 189 8.08 4.81 -5.19
C MET A 189 8.45 4.23 -3.82
N ASP A 190 9.33 4.92 -3.09
CA ASP A 190 9.54 4.67 -1.68
C ASP A 190 8.26 5.01 -0.90
N TYR A 191 8.10 4.46 0.30
CA TYR A 191 6.87 4.63 1.09
C TYR A 191 6.54 6.10 1.39
N ASP A 192 7.55 6.96 1.39
CA ASP A 192 7.46 8.41 1.67
C ASP A 192 7.23 9.27 0.42
N GLY A 193 7.00 8.64 -0.74
CA GLY A 193 6.70 9.31 -2.01
C GLY A 193 7.92 9.65 -2.88
N GLU A 194 9.13 9.40 -2.40
CA GLU A 194 10.36 9.67 -3.14
C GLU A 194 10.76 8.53 -4.09
N ASN A 195 11.82 8.72 -4.87
CA ASN A 195 12.37 7.73 -5.81
C ASN A 195 11.32 7.12 -6.76
N GLN A 196 10.40 7.97 -7.25
CA GLN A 196 9.37 7.54 -8.19
C GLN A 196 10.01 7.07 -9.50
N ARG A 197 9.74 5.83 -9.89
CA ARG A 197 10.24 5.27 -11.14
C ARG A 197 9.16 4.50 -11.88
N GLN A 198 9.15 4.64 -13.21
CA GLN A 198 8.28 3.88 -14.09
C GLN A 198 8.75 2.43 -14.16
N VAL A 199 7.82 1.49 -14.07
CA VAL A 199 8.07 0.06 -14.12
C VAL A 199 7.66 -0.52 -15.48
N THR A 200 6.44 -0.19 -15.95
CA THR A 200 5.97 -0.66 -17.25
C THR A 200 6.13 0.40 -18.33
N HIS A 201 6.39 -0.02 -19.56
CA HIS A 201 6.59 0.84 -20.74
C HIS A 201 5.78 0.34 -21.94
N ASP A 202 4.61 -0.22 -21.65
CA ASP A 202 3.78 -0.90 -22.66
C ASP A 202 3.04 0.07 -23.58
N ARG A 203 3.03 1.40 -23.27
CA ARG A 203 2.28 2.44 -23.96
C ARG A 203 0.80 2.11 -24.12
N SER A 204 0.26 1.44 -23.12
CA SER A 204 -1.09 0.90 -23.08
C SER A 204 -1.73 1.22 -21.73
N LEU A 205 -2.70 0.41 -21.32
CA LEU A 205 -3.29 0.50 -19.99
C LEU A 205 -2.69 -0.61 -19.12
N ALA A 206 -1.90 -0.23 -18.13
CA ALA A 206 -1.44 -1.11 -17.06
C ALA A 206 -2.15 -0.68 -15.76
N LEU A 207 -2.81 -1.64 -15.07
CA LEU A 207 -3.75 -1.39 -13.98
C LEU A 207 -3.59 -2.42 -12.86
N SER A 208 -4.11 -2.08 -11.68
CA SER A 208 -4.26 -2.98 -10.53
C SER A 208 -2.97 -3.73 -10.16
N PRO A 209 -1.88 -3.01 -9.81
CA PRO A 209 -0.66 -3.66 -9.37
C PRO A 209 -0.89 -4.40 -8.04
N ALA A 210 -0.28 -5.56 -7.89
CA ALA A 210 -0.28 -6.34 -6.66
C ALA A 210 1.12 -6.91 -6.40
N TRP A 211 1.63 -6.72 -5.19
CA TRP A 211 2.95 -7.19 -4.80
C TRP A 211 2.96 -8.68 -4.49
N ALA A 212 3.99 -9.37 -4.95
CA ALA A 212 4.31 -10.68 -4.44
C ALA A 212 4.84 -10.58 -2.99
N PRO A 213 4.61 -11.60 -2.13
CA PRO A 213 5.03 -11.58 -0.73
C PRO A 213 6.54 -11.44 -0.49
N TRP A 214 7.36 -11.65 -1.50
CA TRP A 214 8.83 -11.48 -1.43
C TRP A 214 9.32 -10.10 -1.91
N GLY A 215 8.42 -9.21 -2.41
CA GLY A 215 8.73 -7.82 -2.69
C GLY A 215 9.51 -7.51 -3.97
N SER A 216 9.94 -8.50 -4.74
CA SER A 216 10.69 -8.30 -5.99
C SER A 216 9.89 -8.56 -7.27
N GLU A 217 8.58 -8.80 -7.15
CA GLU A 217 7.69 -9.06 -8.27
C GLU A 217 6.34 -8.36 -8.09
N LEU A 218 5.77 -7.89 -9.20
CA LEU A 218 4.42 -7.34 -9.28
C LEU A 218 3.57 -8.14 -10.27
N ALA A 219 2.34 -8.48 -9.89
CA ALA A 219 1.30 -8.87 -10.84
C ALA A 219 0.50 -7.62 -11.21
N PHE A 220 0.05 -7.53 -12.46
CA PHE A 220 -0.76 -6.40 -12.94
C PHE A 220 -1.59 -6.79 -14.15
N THR A 221 -2.63 -6.01 -14.43
CA THR A 221 -3.44 -6.13 -15.65
C THR A 221 -2.86 -5.24 -16.73
N THR A 222 -2.68 -5.74 -17.97
CA THR A 222 -2.27 -4.90 -19.11
C THR A 222 -3.10 -5.19 -20.36
N PHE A 223 -3.34 -4.14 -21.15
CA PHE A 223 -4.07 -4.20 -22.41
C PHE A 223 -3.13 -4.16 -23.63
N LYS A 224 -1.83 -4.36 -23.46
CA LYS A 224 -0.84 -4.26 -24.54
C LYS A 224 -1.09 -5.20 -25.73
N ARG A 225 -1.85 -6.26 -25.52
CA ARG A 225 -2.24 -7.22 -26.58
C ARG A 225 -3.71 -7.05 -27.02
N GLY A 226 -4.39 -5.99 -26.58
CA GLY A 226 -5.79 -5.69 -26.90
C GLY A 226 -6.81 -6.38 -25.99
N ASN A 227 -6.44 -7.47 -25.30
CA ASN A 227 -7.23 -8.12 -24.25
C ASN A 227 -6.66 -7.71 -22.87
N PRO A 228 -7.49 -7.53 -21.84
CA PRO A 228 -6.98 -7.36 -20.47
C PRO A 228 -6.39 -8.69 -19.97
N ASP A 229 -5.07 -8.75 -19.96
CA ASP A 229 -4.29 -9.92 -19.57
C ASP A 229 -3.52 -9.67 -18.28
N LEU A 230 -3.30 -10.70 -17.47
CA LEU A 230 -2.42 -10.64 -16.30
C LEU A 230 -0.97 -10.91 -16.70
N TYR A 231 -0.10 -10.04 -16.28
CA TYR A 231 1.35 -10.14 -16.41
C TYR A 231 2.03 -10.09 -15.05
N LEU A 232 3.21 -10.69 -14.97
CA LEU A 232 4.11 -10.57 -13.85
C LEU A 232 5.32 -9.75 -14.27
N PHE A 233 5.76 -8.84 -13.43
CA PHE A 233 6.95 -8.02 -13.64
C PHE A 233 8.00 -8.35 -12.58
N ASP A 234 9.15 -8.86 -13.01
CA ASP A 234 10.31 -9.09 -12.16
C ASP A 234 11.10 -7.77 -12.03
N LEU A 235 11.08 -7.16 -10.86
CA LEU A 235 11.75 -5.90 -10.56
C LEU A 235 13.29 -6.01 -10.58
N THR A 236 13.83 -7.22 -10.41
CA THR A 236 15.28 -7.44 -10.40
C THR A 236 15.82 -7.55 -11.83
N ARG A 237 15.02 -8.11 -12.72
CA ARG A 237 15.36 -8.26 -14.15
C ARG A 237 14.86 -7.09 -15.00
N GLY A 238 13.93 -6.29 -14.49
CA GLY A 238 13.30 -5.21 -15.25
C GLY A 238 12.44 -5.71 -16.42
N ALA A 239 11.83 -6.88 -16.29
CA ALA A 239 11.11 -7.55 -17.40
C ALA A 239 9.74 -8.08 -16.96
N SER A 240 8.75 -7.99 -17.87
CA SER A 240 7.43 -8.56 -17.68
C SER A 240 7.20 -9.79 -18.54
N TYR A 241 6.43 -10.75 -18.05
CA TYR A 241 6.02 -11.95 -18.77
C TYR A 241 4.54 -12.28 -18.54
N PRO A 242 3.87 -12.92 -19.52
CA PRO A 242 2.45 -13.24 -19.41
C PRO A 242 2.21 -14.29 -18.33
N PHE A 243 1.15 -14.10 -17.56
CA PHE A 243 0.71 -15.05 -16.53
C PHE A 243 -0.65 -15.67 -16.86
N SER A 244 -1.67 -14.85 -17.16
CA SER A 244 -2.97 -15.32 -17.63
C SER A 244 -3.43 -14.50 -18.81
N THR A 245 -3.56 -15.16 -19.96
CA THR A 245 -4.01 -14.57 -21.23
C THR A 245 -5.28 -15.26 -21.74
N ARG A 246 -6.15 -15.65 -20.81
CA ARG A 246 -7.40 -16.37 -21.12
C ARG A 246 -8.39 -15.42 -21.81
N PRO A 247 -9.31 -15.94 -22.64
CA PRO A 247 -10.34 -15.10 -23.27
C PRO A 247 -11.14 -14.29 -22.24
N GLY A 248 -11.48 -13.04 -22.58
CA GLY A 248 -12.21 -12.12 -21.71
C GLY A 248 -11.31 -11.41 -20.70
N LEU A 249 -11.90 -10.99 -19.58
CA LEU A 249 -11.19 -10.29 -18.53
C LEU A 249 -10.21 -11.21 -17.79
N ASN A 250 -8.99 -10.72 -17.58
CA ASN A 250 -8.01 -11.24 -16.63
C ASN A 250 -7.51 -10.03 -15.84
N THR A 251 -8.04 -9.78 -14.64
CA THR A 251 -7.81 -8.53 -13.91
C THR A 251 -7.79 -8.72 -12.40
N ALA A 252 -7.44 -7.64 -11.67
CA ALA A 252 -7.44 -7.56 -10.21
C ALA A 252 -6.69 -8.71 -9.54
N PRO A 253 -5.40 -8.90 -9.84
CA PRO A 253 -4.60 -9.95 -9.21
C PRO A 253 -4.35 -9.64 -7.74
N ASN A 254 -4.29 -10.68 -6.89
CA ASN A 254 -3.86 -10.61 -5.50
C ASN A 254 -3.14 -11.91 -5.13
N TYR A 255 -1.92 -11.81 -4.60
CA TYR A 255 -1.14 -12.99 -4.19
C TYR A 255 -1.64 -13.58 -2.88
N SER A 256 -1.62 -14.91 -2.78
CA SER A 256 -1.72 -15.57 -1.49
C SER A 256 -0.49 -15.24 -0.61
N PRO A 257 -0.63 -15.21 0.73
CA PRO A 257 0.49 -14.89 1.64
C PRO A 257 1.70 -15.81 1.49
N ASP A 258 1.49 -17.07 1.10
CA ASP A 258 2.57 -18.04 0.81
C ASP A 258 3.12 -17.93 -0.61
N GLY A 259 2.52 -17.08 -1.46
CA GLY A 259 2.92 -16.84 -2.85
C GLY A 259 2.64 -17.97 -3.83
N LYS A 260 1.94 -19.02 -3.41
CA LYS A 260 1.67 -20.19 -4.29
C LYS A 260 0.51 -19.96 -5.25
N TRP A 261 -0.39 -19.04 -4.91
CA TRP A 261 -1.60 -18.75 -5.67
C TRP A 261 -1.74 -17.26 -5.96
N ILE A 262 -2.41 -16.94 -7.04
CA ILE A 262 -2.90 -15.61 -7.37
C ILE A 262 -4.43 -15.72 -7.50
N ALA A 263 -5.15 -15.01 -6.64
CA ALA A 263 -6.58 -14.77 -6.83
C ALA A 263 -6.75 -13.68 -7.88
N CYS A 264 -7.72 -13.82 -8.75
CA CYS A 264 -7.99 -12.84 -9.81
C CYS A 264 -9.44 -12.92 -10.29
N THR A 265 -9.83 -11.95 -11.08
CA THR A 265 -11.10 -11.92 -11.78
C THR A 265 -10.92 -12.40 -13.22
N LEU A 266 -11.64 -13.46 -13.62
CA LEU A 266 -11.70 -13.92 -15.01
C LEU A 266 -13.15 -13.90 -15.50
N SER A 267 -13.35 -13.58 -16.81
CA SER A 267 -14.69 -13.65 -17.43
C SER A 267 -14.80 -14.71 -18.52
N ARG A 268 -13.87 -15.65 -18.59
CA ARG A 268 -13.80 -16.67 -19.65
C ARG A 268 -15.04 -17.59 -19.74
N ASP A 269 -15.76 -17.76 -18.64
CA ASP A 269 -16.92 -18.66 -18.54
C ASP A 269 -18.28 -17.91 -18.59
N GLY A 270 -18.28 -16.67 -19.15
CA GLY A 270 -19.47 -15.89 -19.44
C GLY A 270 -19.54 -14.55 -18.71
N ASN A 271 -19.36 -14.52 -17.40
CA ASN A 271 -19.29 -13.30 -16.57
C ASN A 271 -18.03 -13.25 -15.72
N ALA A 272 -17.78 -12.12 -15.07
CA ALA A 272 -16.65 -11.92 -14.17
C ALA A 272 -16.85 -12.70 -12.87
N GLU A 273 -15.90 -13.58 -12.56
CA GLU A 273 -15.91 -14.47 -11.41
C GLU A 273 -14.52 -14.55 -10.77
N ILE A 274 -14.44 -14.96 -9.51
CA ILE A 274 -13.19 -15.13 -8.79
C ILE A 274 -12.57 -16.49 -9.10
N TYR A 275 -11.29 -16.47 -9.44
CA TYR A 275 -10.46 -17.63 -9.71
C TYR A 275 -9.20 -17.62 -8.86
N LEU A 276 -8.70 -18.82 -8.54
CA LEU A 276 -7.33 -19.06 -8.10
C LEU A 276 -6.52 -19.63 -9.24
N ILE A 277 -5.37 -19.03 -9.53
CA ILE A 277 -4.39 -19.54 -10.49
C ILE A 277 -3.12 -19.88 -9.72
N SER A 278 -2.60 -21.11 -9.90
CA SER A 278 -1.31 -21.48 -9.32
C SER A 278 -0.17 -20.62 -9.90
N ARG A 279 0.87 -20.36 -9.09
CA ARG A 279 1.98 -19.46 -9.46
C ARG A 279 2.70 -19.90 -10.76
N ASP A 280 2.68 -21.17 -11.08
CA ASP A 280 3.18 -21.73 -12.35
C ASP A 280 2.18 -21.63 -13.52
N ALA A 281 1.02 -21.03 -13.29
CA ALA A 281 -0.09 -20.85 -14.22
C ALA A 281 -0.72 -22.16 -14.77
N GLN A 282 -0.36 -23.32 -14.23
CA GLN A 282 -0.84 -24.64 -14.72
C GLN A 282 -2.26 -24.94 -14.25
N THR A 283 -2.61 -24.52 -13.04
CA THR A 283 -3.92 -24.77 -12.45
C THR A 283 -4.73 -23.48 -12.37
N ALA A 284 -6.01 -23.52 -12.78
CA ALA A 284 -6.98 -22.43 -12.58
C ALA A 284 -8.28 -23.00 -12.01
N LYS A 285 -8.59 -22.64 -10.77
CA LYS A 285 -9.78 -23.07 -10.03
C LYS A 285 -10.79 -21.92 -9.95
N ARG A 286 -11.99 -22.10 -10.48
CA ARG A 286 -13.11 -21.15 -10.34
C ARG A 286 -13.71 -21.28 -8.95
N LEU A 287 -13.79 -20.19 -8.19
CA LEU A 287 -14.31 -20.16 -6.82
C LEU A 287 -15.76 -19.70 -6.76
N THR A 288 -16.15 -18.70 -7.58
CA THR A 288 -17.54 -18.22 -7.62
C THR A 288 -18.24 -18.68 -8.90
N ARG A 289 -19.57 -18.92 -8.81
CA ARG A 289 -20.38 -19.41 -9.92
C ARG A 289 -21.78 -18.84 -9.81
N ASN A 290 -22.01 -17.73 -10.49
CA ASN A 290 -23.30 -17.05 -10.50
C ASN A 290 -23.48 -16.27 -11.83
N THR A 291 -24.51 -15.45 -11.94
CA THR A 291 -24.83 -14.65 -13.14
C THR A 291 -24.46 -13.17 -12.98
N VAL A 292 -23.87 -12.79 -11.85
CA VAL A 292 -23.53 -11.42 -11.50
C VAL A 292 -22.01 -11.23 -11.53
N ILE A 293 -21.54 -10.02 -11.31
CA ILE A 293 -20.11 -9.68 -11.32
C ILE A 293 -19.51 -9.92 -9.93
N ASP A 294 -18.48 -10.75 -9.88
CA ASP A 294 -17.60 -10.92 -8.72
C ASP A 294 -16.18 -10.46 -9.13
N THR A 295 -15.57 -9.54 -8.35
CA THR A 295 -14.30 -8.90 -8.69
C THR A 295 -13.49 -8.53 -7.44
N SER A 296 -12.27 -7.97 -7.65
CA SER A 296 -11.41 -7.41 -6.60
C SER A 296 -11.13 -8.38 -5.43
N PRO A 297 -10.67 -9.62 -5.72
CA PRO A 297 -10.37 -10.56 -4.66
C PRO A 297 -9.15 -10.13 -3.85
N THR A 298 -9.18 -10.37 -2.53
CA THR A 298 -8.04 -10.17 -1.62
C THR A 298 -7.97 -11.28 -0.59
N PHE A 299 -6.78 -11.86 -0.40
CA PHE A 299 -6.56 -12.89 0.61
C PHE A 299 -6.54 -12.31 2.02
N SER A 300 -7.05 -13.06 2.98
CA SER A 300 -6.75 -12.83 4.39
C SER A 300 -5.27 -13.09 4.67
N PRO A 301 -4.66 -12.46 5.71
CA PRO A 301 -3.25 -12.69 6.06
C PRO A 301 -2.93 -14.14 6.40
N THR A 302 -3.92 -14.91 6.84
CA THR A 302 -3.78 -16.35 7.11
C THR A 302 -3.81 -17.21 5.86
N GLY A 303 -4.23 -16.64 4.71
CA GLY A 303 -4.43 -17.37 3.45
C GLY A 303 -5.63 -18.32 3.45
N ARG A 304 -6.51 -18.25 4.47
CA ARG A 304 -7.66 -19.17 4.61
C ARG A 304 -8.95 -18.64 4.00
N GLU A 305 -9.07 -17.32 3.87
CA GLU A 305 -10.26 -16.65 3.36
C GLU A 305 -9.89 -15.69 2.23
N ILE A 306 -10.86 -15.40 1.39
CA ILE A 306 -10.78 -14.41 0.30
C ILE A 306 -11.99 -13.48 0.44
N MET A 307 -11.74 -12.17 0.58
CA MET A 307 -12.76 -11.14 0.37
C MET A 307 -12.83 -10.80 -1.12
N PHE A 308 -13.99 -10.40 -1.55
CA PHE A 308 -14.24 -9.97 -2.93
C PHE A 308 -15.45 -9.04 -3.00
N THR A 309 -15.56 -8.28 -4.06
CA THR A 309 -16.71 -7.46 -4.35
C THR A 309 -17.70 -8.22 -5.23
N SER A 310 -18.98 -8.20 -4.87
CA SER A 310 -20.05 -8.86 -5.61
C SER A 310 -21.30 -7.97 -5.69
N ASN A 311 -21.97 -7.96 -6.85
CA ASN A 311 -23.23 -7.25 -6.99
C ASN A 311 -24.49 -8.15 -6.85
N ARG A 312 -24.35 -9.32 -6.21
CA ARG A 312 -25.44 -10.30 -6.01
C ARG A 312 -26.59 -9.80 -5.15
N THR A 313 -26.40 -8.75 -4.38
CA THR A 313 -27.42 -8.07 -3.58
C THR A 313 -28.07 -6.88 -4.31
N GLY A 314 -27.80 -6.71 -5.62
CA GLY A 314 -28.32 -5.62 -6.46
C GLY A 314 -27.37 -4.44 -6.60
N SER A 315 -26.39 -4.29 -5.72
CA SER A 315 -25.29 -3.30 -5.79
C SER A 315 -24.00 -3.95 -5.31
N PRO A 316 -22.82 -3.41 -5.69
CA PRO A 316 -21.54 -3.91 -5.23
C PRO A 316 -21.41 -3.86 -3.72
N GLN A 317 -21.11 -5.01 -3.11
CA GLN A 317 -20.89 -5.20 -1.69
C GLN A 317 -19.69 -6.12 -1.46
N VAL A 318 -19.08 -6.01 -0.29
CA VAL A 318 -17.97 -6.88 0.11
C VAL A 318 -18.50 -8.18 0.67
N PHE A 319 -18.01 -9.28 0.11
CA PHE A 319 -18.26 -10.66 0.55
C PHE A 319 -16.95 -11.30 0.98
N VAL A 320 -17.06 -12.35 1.77
CA VAL A 320 -15.92 -13.22 2.12
C VAL A 320 -16.33 -14.68 1.90
N MET A 321 -15.36 -15.49 1.52
CA MET A 321 -15.46 -16.94 1.36
C MET A 321 -14.18 -17.62 1.84
N ASP A 322 -14.23 -18.94 2.06
CA ASP A 322 -12.99 -19.71 2.22
C ASP A 322 -12.25 -19.88 0.89
N VAL A 323 -10.99 -20.32 0.93
CA VAL A 323 -10.15 -20.48 -0.28
C VAL A 323 -10.63 -21.61 -1.20
N GLU A 324 -11.56 -22.47 -0.72
CA GLU A 324 -12.24 -23.48 -1.52
C GLU A 324 -13.41 -22.90 -2.31
N GLY A 325 -13.85 -21.65 -2.00
CA GLY A 325 -15.00 -20.97 -2.61
C GLY A 325 -16.32 -21.28 -1.91
N LEU A 326 -16.25 -21.85 -0.72
CA LEU A 326 -17.42 -22.19 0.11
C LEU A 326 -17.69 -21.11 1.17
N ASN A 327 -18.74 -21.26 1.96
CA ASN A 327 -19.09 -20.39 3.09
C ASN A 327 -19.16 -18.90 2.74
N GLN A 328 -19.68 -18.57 1.55
CA GLN A 328 -19.80 -17.20 1.07
C GLN A 328 -20.78 -16.40 1.91
N ARG A 329 -20.34 -15.30 2.51
CA ARG A 329 -21.18 -14.44 3.36
C ARG A 329 -20.92 -12.96 3.07
N LEU A 330 -21.97 -12.15 3.22
CA LEU A 330 -21.92 -10.69 3.14
C LEU A 330 -21.14 -10.13 4.34
N VAL A 331 -20.28 -9.14 4.09
CA VAL A 331 -19.50 -8.42 5.14
C VAL A 331 -20.04 -7.01 5.34
N THR A 332 -20.27 -6.25 4.25
CA THR A 332 -20.82 -4.90 4.32
C THR A 332 -22.34 -4.93 4.26
N ILE A 333 -23.00 -4.33 5.24
CA ILE A 333 -24.47 -4.26 5.33
C ILE A 333 -25.00 -2.85 5.09
N GLU A 334 -24.13 -1.85 5.11
CA GLU A 334 -24.47 -0.45 4.89
C GLU A 334 -23.82 0.08 3.60
N GLY A 335 -24.38 1.18 3.07
CA GLY A 335 -23.89 1.81 1.85
C GLY A 335 -24.49 1.19 0.57
N SER A 336 -24.54 2.02 -0.48
CA SER A 336 -25.10 1.64 -1.79
C SER A 336 -24.07 1.04 -2.74
N TYR A 337 -22.78 1.16 -2.44
CA TYR A 337 -21.66 0.69 -3.27
C TYR A 337 -20.41 0.57 -2.41
N ASN A 338 -19.93 -0.65 -2.20
CA ASN A 338 -18.72 -0.96 -1.43
C ASN A 338 -17.79 -1.83 -2.29
N ASP A 339 -16.55 -1.39 -2.48
CA ASP A 339 -15.59 -2.01 -3.40
C ASP A 339 -14.15 -1.94 -2.87
N SER A 340 -13.26 -2.67 -3.54
CA SER A 340 -11.81 -2.66 -3.29
C SER A 340 -11.46 -3.00 -1.83
N PRO A 341 -11.99 -4.11 -1.28
CA PRO A 341 -11.71 -4.49 0.10
C PRO A 341 -10.25 -4.91 0.27
N GLN A 342 -9.68 -4.60 1.44
CA GLN A 342 -8.33 -5.02 1.83
C GLN A 342 -8.30 -5.43 3.30
N TRP A 343 -7.68 -6.57 3.60
CA TRP A 343 -7.38 -7.01 4.95
C TRP A 343 -6.20 -6.22 5.53
N SER A 344 -6.29 -5.84 6.80
CA SER A 344 -5.09 -5.43 7.54
C SER A 344 -4.12 -6.62 7.65
N PRO A 345 -2.81 -6.44 7.56
CA PRO A 345 -1.84 -7.53 7.75
C PRO A 345 -1.95 -8.25 9.11
N LYS A 346 -2.47 -7.58 10.14
CA LYS A 346 -2.77 -8.20 11.45
C LYS A 346 -4.05 -9.06 11.41
N GLY A 347 -4.89 -8.93 10.40
CA GLY A 347 -6.10 -9.72 10.21
C GLY A 347 -7.29 -9.30 11.09
N ASP A 348 -7.15 -8.25 11.87
CA ASP A 348 -8.17 -7.74 12.80
C ASP A 348 -9.13 -6.72 12.17
N LYS A 349 -8.70 -6.04 11.11
CA LYS A 349 -9.44 -4.99 10.41
C LYS A 349 -9.52 -5.25 8.90
N ILE A 350 -10.46 -4.56 8.27
CA ILE A 350 -10.54 -4.41 6.81
C ILE A 350 -10.72 -2.92 6.48
N CYS A 351 -10.27 -2.51 5.30
CA CYS A 351 -10.63 -1.24 4.71
C CYS A 351 -11.25 -1.45 3.33
N TYR A 352 -12.10 -0.54 2.90
CA TYR A 352 -12.75 -0.56 1.59
C TYR A 352 -13.18 0.85 1.17
N ALA A 353 -13.52 1.03 -0.10
CA ALA A 353 -14.12 2.26 -0.60
C ALA A 353 -15.64 2.13 -0.58
N ALA A 354 -16.34 3.05 0.08
CA ALA A 354 -17.80 3.12 0.12
C ALA A 354 -18.30 4.39 -0.54
N ARG A 355 -19.39 4.31 -1.31
CA ARG A 355 -19.99 5.48 -1.95
C ARG A 355 -21.20 5.96 -1.15
N HIS A 356 -21.10 7.22 -0.69
CA HIS A 356 -22.17 7.96 -0.06
C HIS A 356 -22.43 9.23 -0.88
N ASP A 357 -23.67 9.50 -1.23
CA ASP A 357 -24.09 10.71 -2.02
C ASP A 357 -23.27 10.96 -3.27
N GLY A 358 -22.84 9.88 -3.95
CA GLY A 358 -22.05 9.96 -5.17
C GLY A 358 -20.54 10.09 -4.97
N ILE A 359 -20.07 10.30 -3.76
CA ILE A 359 -18.64 10.43 -3.40
C ILE A 359 -18.16 9.14 -2.75
N PHE A 360 -16.94 8.73 -3.10
CA PHE A 360 -16.29 7.59 -2.47
C PHE A 360 -15.45 8.04 -1.27
N ASP A 361 -15.59 7.31 -0.16
CA ASP A 361 -14.80 7.48 1.04
C ASP A 361 -14.21 6.16 1.52
N VAL A 362 -13.10 6.24 2.25
CA VAL A 362 -12.46 5.08 2.86
C VAL A 362 -13.13 4.78 4.20
N ILE A 363 -13.56 3.52 4.35
CA ILE A 363 -14.13 2.97 5.57
C ILE A 363 -13.14 1.95 6.14
N VAL A 364 -12.99 1.93 7.45
CA VAL A 364 -12.31 0.88 8.22
C VAL A 364 -13.32 0.22 9.15
N MET A 365 -13.30 -1.11 9.22
CA MET A 365 -14.17 -1.86 10.13
C MET A 365 -13.42 -3.08 10.68
N ASP A 366 -14.00 -3.73 11.67
CA ASP A 366 -13.49 -5.02 12.16
C ASP A 366 -13.61 -6.10 11.09
N ALA A 367 -12.70 -7.07 11.10
CA ALA A 367 -12.67 -8.14 10.10
C ALA A 367 -13.94 -9.01 10.06
N ASN A 368 -14.72 -9.01 11.14
CA ASN A 368 -16.02 -9.69 11.21
C ASN A 368 -17.18 -8.89 10.62
N GLY A 369 -16.95 -7.65 10.14
CA GLY A 369 -17.96 -6.77 9.57
C GLY A 369 -18.61 -5.81 10.58
N SER A 370 -18.15 -5.78 11.84
CA SER A 370 -18.65 -4.84 12.86
C SER A 370 -17.87 -3.53 12.90
N ASN A 371 -18.44 -2.52 13.57
CA ASN A 371 -17.81 -1.22 13.86
C ASN A 371 -17.26 -0.49 12.61
N PRO A 372 -18.05 -0.28 11.54
CA PRO A 372 -17.61 0.52 10.39
C PRO A 372 -17.38 1.98 10.81
N ILE A 373 -16.21 2.53 10.44
CA ILE A 373 -15.82 3.92 10.68
C ILE A 373 -15.39 4.54 9.37
N GLN A 374 -16.05 5.61 8.96
CA GLN A 374 -15.62 6.43 7.84
C GLN A 374 -14.42 7.28 8.26
N ILE A 375 -13.26 7.06 7.63
CA ILE A 375 -12.00 7.73 7.99
C ILE A 375 -11.58 8.81 7.01
N THR A 376 -12.30 8.98 5.89
CA THR A 376 -12.21 10.15 5.00
C THR A 376 -13.58 10.76 4.81
N ALA A 377 -13.66 12.11 4.75
CA ALA A 377 -14.89 12.82 4.50
C ALA A 377 -14.63 14.20 3.89
N ASN A 378 -15.57 14.70 3.08
CA ASN A 378 -15.55 16.06 2.51
C ASN A 378 -14.26 16.41 1.74
N ALA A 379 -13.62 15.42 1.11
CA ALA A 379 -12.30 15.55 0.51
C ALA A 379 -12.24 14.98 -0.92
N GLY A 380 -13.31 15.14 -1.73
CA GLY A 380 -13.41 14.53 -3.05
C GLY A 380 -13.54 13.01 -2.98
N HIS A 381 -13.29 12.31 -4.09
CA HIS A 381 -13.31 10.85 -4.10
C HIS A 381 -12.05 10.28 -3.45
N ASN A 382 -12.22 9.32 -2.56
CA ASN A 382 -11.18 8.58 -1.86
C ASN A 382 -11.38 7.08 -2.16
N GLU A 383 -10.48 6.47 -2.93
CA GLU A 383 -10.68 5.15 -3.54
C GLU A 383 -9.43 4.27 -3.40
N ASN A 384 -9.61 2.95 -3.57
CA ASN A 384 -8.55 1.94 -3.59
C ASN A 384 -7.64 2.00 -2.35
N PRO A 385 -8.16 1.93 -1.14
CA PRO A 385 -7.33 1.91 0.06
C PRO A 385 -6.50 0.62 0.13
N HIS A 386 -5.27 0.74 0.65
CA HIS A 386 -4.39 -0.40 0.87
C HIS A 386 -3.57 -0.21 2.15
N TRP A 387 -3.52 -1.23 3.01
CA TRP A 387 -2.83 -1.20 4.28
C TRP A 387 -1.31 -1.20 4.14
N SER A 388 -0.62 -0.51 5.07
CA SER A 388 0.81 -0.71 5.32
C SER A 388 1.08 -2.06 5.97
N PRO A 389 2.29 -2.64 5.82
CA PRO A 389 2.63 -3.96 6.40
C PRO A 389 2.56 -4.04 7.92
N ASP A 390 2.56 -2.92 8.65
CA ASP A 390 2.38 -2.84 10.10
C ASP A 390 0.93 -2.62 10.55
N SER A 391 0.00 -2.48 9.60
CA SER A 391 -1.42 -2.17 9.84
C SER A 391 -1.67 -0.81 10.50
N ARG A 392 -0.71 0.12 10.48
CA ARG A 392 -0.83 1.45 11.11
C ARG A 392 -1.22 2.55 10.14
N LYS A 393 -1.02 2.33 8.83
CA LYS A 393 -1.28 3.30 7.78
C LYS A 393 -2.10 2.73 6.64
N ILE A 394 -2.73 3.64 5.91
CA ILE A 394 -3.47 3.33 4.69
C ILE A 394 -2.98 4.28 3.59
N VAL A 395 -2.61 3.72 2.44
CA VAL A 395 -2.39 4.45 1.19
C VAL A 395 -3.66 4.38 0.36
N PHE A 396 -4.04 5.47 -0.30
CA PHE A 396 -5.26 5.54 -1.10
C PHE A 396 -5.14 6.57 -2.22
N SER A 397 -6.00 6.50 -3.21
CA SER A 397 -6.11 7.55 -4.24
C SER A 397 -7.17 8.55 -3.83
N SER A 398 -6.89 9.86 -4.02
CA SER A 398 -7.82 10.93 -3.67
C SER A 398 -7.82 12.04 -4.69
N SER A 399 -9.02 12.58 -4.98
CA SER A 399 -9.20 13.78 -5.82
C SER A 399 -9.34 15.08 -5.02
N ARG A 400 -8.97 15.10 -3.73
CA ARG A 400 -9.12 16.24 -2.81
C ARG A 400 -8.46 17.54 -3.27
N GLU A 401 -7.44 17.45 -4.12
CA GLU A 401 -6.71 18.57 -4.68
C GLU A 401 -6.97 18.73 -6.20
N GLY A 402 -8.10 18.25 -6.68
CA GLY A 402 -8.54 18.33 -8.08
C GLY A 402 -8.19 17.08 -8.87
N LYS A 403 -6.94 16.87 -9.27
CA LYS A 403 -6.48 15.63 -9.92
C LYS A 403 -6.30 14.52 -8.91
N ARG A 404 -6.57 13.27 -9.31
CA ARG A 404 -6.30 12.12 -8.46
C ARG A 404 -4.81 11.98 -8.18
N GLN A 405 -4.48 11.88 -6.90
CA GLN A 405 -3.12 11.66 -6.39
C GLN A 405 -3.12 10.55 -5.35
N ILE A 406 -1.94 10.00 -5.06
CA ILE A 406 -1.76 9.03 -3.98
C ILE A 406 -1.50 9.80 -2.68
N PHE A 407 -2.26 9.44 -1.67
CA PHE A 407 -2.13 9.94 -0.30
C PHE A 407 -1.90 8.78 0.66
N MET A 408 -1.29 9.08 1.78
CA MET A 408 -1.12 8.19 2.92
C MET A 408 -1.71 8.85 4.15
N MET A 409 -2.30 8.06 5.05
CA MET A 409 -2.83 8.52 6.34
C MET A 409 -2.60 7.46 7.41
N ASN A 410 -2.76 7.82 8.67
CA ASN A 410 -2.88 6.83 9.73
C ASN A 410 -4.18 6.02 9.60
N ALA A 411 -4.22 4.83 10.17
CA ALA A 411 -5.39 3.93 10.10
C ALA A 411 -6.67 4.51 10.74
N ASP A 412 -6.54 5.55 11.53
CA ASP A 412 -7.64 6.33 12.14
C ASP A 412 -8.08 7.55 11.29
N GLY A 413 -7.45 7.76 10.11
CA GLY A 413 -7.73 8.87 9.20
C GLY A 413 -6.92 10.14 9.48
N SER A 414 -6.10 10.18 10.52
CA SER A 414 -5.23 11.32 10.85
C SER A 414 -3.96 11.39 10.00
N ASP A 415 -3.23 12.50 10.09
CA ASP A 415 -1.91 12.72 9.45
C ASP A 415 -1.90 12.41 7.94
N VAL A 416 -2.84 13.00 7.19
CA VAL A 416 -2.93 12.78 5.73
C VAL A 416 -1.80 13.49 5.01
N VAL A 417 -1.00 12.74 4.26
CA VAL A 417 0.16 13.21 3.51
C VAL A 417 0.01 12.83 2.03
N ARG A 418 0.26 13.80 1.14
CA ARG A 418 0.32 13.56 -0.31
C ARG A 418 1.67 12.96 -0.69
N LEU A 419 1.66 11.90 -1.50
CA LEU A 419 2.86 11.19 -1.95
C LEU A 419 3.23 11.46 -3.42
N THR A 420 2.25 11.82 -4.28
CA THR A 420 2.50 12.06 -5.71
C THR A 420 2.11 13.47 -6.13
N GLY A 421 2.71 13.99 -7.20
CA GLY A 421 2.50 15.36 -7.68
C GLY A 421 2.16 15.49 -9.15
N ASP A 422 2.67 14.60 -10.00
CA ASP A 422 2.58 14.70 -11.45
C ASP A 422 1.55 13.72 -12.03
N GLY A 423 0.85 14.14 -13.09
CA GLY A 423 -0.15 13.33 -13.79
C GLY A 423 -1.39 13.07 -12.95
N GLU A 424 -2.13 12.01 -13.28
CA GLU A 424 -3.17 11.42 -12.43
C GLU A 424 -2.68 10.08 -11.89
N CYS A 425 -2.76 9.89 -10.57
CA CYS A 425 -2.24 8.71 -9.88
C CYS A 425 -3.35 7.99 -9.12
N PHE A 426 -3.45 6.66 -9.25
CA PHE A 426 -4.49 5.84 -8.64
C PHE A 426 -4.08 4.38 -8.47
N ASN A 427 -4.95 3.53 -7.90
CA ASN A 427 -4.72 2.12 -7.59
C ASN A 427 -3.39 1.89 -6.84
N PRO A 428 -3.13 2.52 -5.69
CA PRO A 428 -1.92 2.21 -4.94
C PRO A 428 -1.97 0.80 -4.36
N ALA A 429 -0.81 0.17 -4.28
CA ALA A 429 -0.60 -1.10 -3.59
C ALA A 429 0.66 -0.99 -2.73
N TRP A 430 0.53 -1.17 -1.42
CA TRP A 430 1.68 -1.15 -0.51
C TRP A 430 2.41 -2.48 -0.58
N GLY A 431 3.72 -2.45 -0.78
CA GLY A 431 4.58 -3.63 -0.84
C GLY A 431 4.90 -4.20 0.54
N PRO A 432 5.33 -5.47 0.59
CA PRO A 432 5.75 -6.10 1.83
C PRO A 432 7.06 -5.48 2.34
N ARG A 433 7.38 -5.73 3.62
CA ARG A 433 8.73 -5.47 4.15
C ARG A 433 9.75 -6.32 3.39
N PRO A 434 10.94 -5.78 3.09
CA PRO A 434 12.02 -6.61 2.59
C PRO A 434 12.26 -7.76 3.59
N LYS A 435 12.36 -8.98 3.08
CA LYS A 435 12.83 -10.09 3.93
C LYS A 435 14.28 -9.80 4.30
N ASP A 436 14.61 -9.97 5.57
CA ASP A 436 16.02 -9.93 5.98
C ASP A 436 16.79 -10.84 5.04
N LYS A 437 17.81 -10.31 4.39
CA LYS A 437 18.83 -11.16 3.78
C LYS A 437 19.39 -11.95 4.95
N LEU A 438 18.90 -13.18 5.11
CA LEU A 438 19.44 -14.12 6.09
C LEU A 438 20.95 -13.93 6.07
N ALA A 439 21.52 -13.54 7.20
CA ALA A 439 22.95 -13.50 7.37
C ALA A 439 23.43 -14.89 6.94
N VAL A 440 24.14 -14.93 5.81
CA VAL A 440 24.85 -16.13 5.38
C VAL A 440 25.80 -16.39 6.53
N LYS A 441 25.44 -17.32 7.41
CA LYS A 441 26.38 -17.86 8.39
C LYS A 441 27.48 -18.49 7.55
N GLY A 442 28.65 -17.80 7.51
CA GLY A 442 29.89 -18.34 7.02
C GLY A 442 30.36 -19.55 7.82
#